data_a4892768da4fba8223a2a7bfc6ecabc8
#
_entry.id   a4892768da4fba8223a2a7bfc6ecabc8
#
_cell.length_a   1.000
_cell.length_b   1.000
_cell.length_c   1.000
_cell.angle_alpha   90.00
_cell.angle_beta   90.00
_cell.angle_gamma   90.00
#
_symmetry.space_group_name_H-M   'P 1'
#
loop_
_entity.id
_entity.type
_entity.pdbx_description
1 polymer ?
#
loop_
_entity_poly.entity_id
_entity_poly.type
_entity_poly.pdbx_seq_one_letter_code
_entity_poly.pdbx_strand_id
1 'polypeptide(L)'
;MLFRSRGKLVRAGGDAETVETLLDVLEGETLLSDQRFAEGLARVRGARFGSRRVAYDLRRTGVGIEGGALVDELRATDLERAREVWQRKFGAVPTNADARAKQMRFLLSRGFPTDVIYRVVPRPGSRQDDD
;
A
#
# COMPACT_ATOMS: atom_id res chain seq x y z
N MET A 1 16.31 -19.55 -7.25
CA MET A 1 17.37 -20.03 -6.38
C MET A 1 16.90 -21.03 -5.35
N LEU A 2 15.74 -20.83 -4.75
CA LEU A 2 15.12 -21.81 -3.84
C LEU A 2 14.90 -23.15 -4.54
N PHE A 3 14.55 -23.14 -5.81
CA PHE A 3 14.34 -24.37 -6.59
C PHE A 3 15.61 -25.17 -6.77
N ARG A 4 16.76 -24.50 -6.93
CA ARG A 4 18.05 -25.21 -7.02
C ARG A 4 18.42 -25.89 -5.71
N SER A 5 18.18 -25.23 -4.59
CA SER A 5 18.40 -25.80 -3.27
C SER A 5 17.53 -27.03 -3.06
N ARG A 6 16.25 -26.93 -3.43
CA ARG A 6 15.32 -28.05 -3.34
C ARG A 6 15.80 -29.24 -4.18
N GLY A 7 16.22 -29.01 -5.41
CA GLY A 7 16.74 -30.03 -6.29
C GLY A 7 18.02 -30.69 -5.75
N LYS A 8 18.92 -29.91 -5.18
CA LYS A 8 20.15 -30.42 -4.56
C LYS A 8 19.87 -31.33 -3.38
N LEU A 9 18.95 -30.93 -2.51
CA LEU A 9 18.59 -31.70 -1.33
C LEU A 9 18.03 -33.06 -1.72
N VAL A 10 17.15 -33.11 -2.71
CA VAL A 10 16.59 -34.36 -3.21
C VAL A 10 17.67 -35.24 -3.82
N ARG A 11 18.54 -34.67 -4.63
CA ARG A 11 19.64 -35.42 -5.30
C ARG A 11 20.68 -35.94 -4.32
N ALA A 12 20.90 -35.23 -3.24
CA ALA A 12 21.85 -35.64 -2.22
C ALA A 12 21.34 -36.85 -1.41
N GLY A 13 20.12 -37.29 -1.66
CA GLY A 13 19.57 -38.47 -1.00
C GLY A 13 19.28 -38.25 0.46
N GLY A 14 18.92 -37.06 0.86
CA GLY A 14 18.56 -36.72 2.21
C GLY A 14 17.36 -37.52 2.69
N ASP A 15 17.28 -37.74 4.00
CA ASP A 15 16.14 -38.36 4.65
C ASP A 15 14.86 -37.52 4.34
N ALA A 16 13.76 -38.24 4.07
CA ALA A 16 12.49 -37.60 3.72
C ALA A 16 12.03 -36.59 4.78
N GLU A 17 12.14 -36.91 6.05
CA GLU A 17 11.80 -36.01 7.14
C GLU A 17 12.69 -34.75 7.13
N THR A 18 13.98 -34.94 6.92
CA THR A 18 14.93 -33.82 6.86
C THR A 18 14.62 -32.91 5.68
N VAL A 19 14.29 -33.49 4.52
CA VAL A 19 13.91 -32.72 3.33
C VAL A 19 12.64 -31.92 3.59
N GLU A 20 11.62 -32.55 4.19
CA GLU A 20 10.36 -31.84 4.51
C GLU A 20 10.61 -30.70 5.49
N THR A 21 11.41 -30.92 6.53
CA THR A 21 11.74 -29.88 7.50
C THR A 21 12.44 -28.71 6.84
N LEU A 22 13.39 -28.97 5.92
CA LEU A 22 14.10 -27.94 5.19
C LEU A 22 13.17 -27.18 4.25
N LEU A 23 12.23 -27.89 3.60
CA LEU A 23 11.24 -27.23 2.73
C LEU A 23 10.32 -26.33 3.53
N ASP A 24 9.91 -26.75 4.72
CA ASP A 24 9.09 -25.92 5.61
C ASP A 24 9.83 -24.65 6.02
N VAL A 25 11.12 -24.77 6.34
CA VAL A 25 11.96 -23.60 6.67
C VAL A 25 12.04 -22.65 5.47
N LEU A 26 12.28 -23.20 4.26
CA LEU A 26 12.36 -22.40 3.05
C LEU A 26 11.04 -21.70 2.72
N GLU A 27 9.92 -22.38 2.93
CA GLU A 27 8.60 -21.77 2.75
C GLU A 27 8.38 -20.64 3.75
N GLY A 28 8.78 -20.83 5.01
CA GLY A 28 8.71 -19.80 6.03
C GLY A 28 9.54 -18.59 5.68
N GLU A 29 10.75 -18.79 5.14
CA GLU A 29 11.61 -17.70 4.68
C GLU A 29 10.99 -16.97 3.50
N THR A 30 10.36 -17.67 2.57
CA THR A 30 9.66 -17.08 1.44
C THR A 30 8.51 -16.20 1.92
N LEU A 31 7.71 -16.67 2.86
CA LEU A 31 6.62 -15.90 3.44
C LEU A 31 7.13 -14.62 4.12
N LEU A 32 8.23 -14.71 4.86
CA LEU A 32 8.84 -13.54 5.49
C LEU A 32 9.35 -12.55 4.46
N SER A 33 9.93 -13.03 3.35
CA SER A 33 10.40 -12.18 2.26
C SER A 33 9.24 -11.45 1.58
N ASP A 34 8.13 -12.15 1.34
CA ASP A 34 6.93 -11.57 0.77
C ASP A 34 6.33 -10.52 1.69
N GLN A 35 6.31 -10.80 2.99
CA GLN A 35 5.83 -9.85 3.99
C GLN A 35 6.69 -8.59 4.03
N ARG A 36 8.02 -8.73 4.00
CA ARG A 36 8.94 -7.59 3.95
C ARG A 36 8.75 -6.78 2.68
N PHE A 37 8.55 -7.44 1.56
CA PHE A 37 8.29 -6.78 0.29
C PHE A 37 6.99 -5.97 0.35
N ALA A 38 5.92 -6.57 0.90
CA ALA A 38 4.63 -5.91 1.04
C ALA A 38 4.75 -4.69 1.96
N GLU A 39 5.43 -4.82 3.08
CA GLU A 39 5.65 -3.71 4.01
C GLU A 39 6.45 -2.59 3.37
N GLY A 40 7.50 -2.92 2.64
CA GLY A 40 8.30 -1.94 1.91
C GLY A 40 7.49 -1.22 0.84
N LEU A 41 6.71 -1.97 0.06
CA LEU A 41 5.84 -1.41 -0.96
C LEU A 41 4.80 -0.47 -0.33
N ALA A 42 4.15 -0.93 0.75
CA ALA A 42 3.16 -0.12 1.45
C ALA A 42 3.77 1.17 2.01
N ARG A 43 4.99 1.11 2.53
CA ARG A 43 5.67 2.27 3.07
C ARG A 43 5.99 3.29 1.98
N VAL A 44 6.58 2.83 0.87
CA VAL A 44 6.97 3.70 -0.24
C VAL A 44 5.74 4.26 -0.94
N ARG A 45 4.79 3.41 -1.28
CA ARG A 45 3.57 3.83 -1.99
C ARG A 45 2.63 4.63 -1.10
N GLY A 46 2.53 4.27 0.17
CA GLY A 46 1.66 4.95 1.13
C GLY A 46 2.02 6.42 1.32
N ALA A 47 3.28 6.80 1.13
CA ALA A 47 3.69 8.19 1.23
C ALA A 47 3.12 9.06 0.12
N ARG A 48 2.79 8.48 -1.03
CA ARG A 48 2.31 9.21 -2.22
C ARG A 48 0.90 8.87 -2.64
N PHE A 49 0.41 7.70 -2.24
CA PHE A 49 -0.85 7.17 -2.74
C PHE A 49 -1.75 6.79 -1.58
N GLY A 50 -3.05 6.78 -1.83
CA GLY A 50 -4.03 6.35 -0.87
C GLY A 50 -4.10 4.83 -0.74
N SER A 51 -4.82 4.36 0.27
CA SER A 51 -4.94 2.93 0.58
C SER A 51 -5.52 2.11 -0.58
N ARG A 52 -6.43 2.69 -1.38
CA ARG A 52 -7.03 1.98 -2.52
C ARG A 52 -6.00 1.64 -3.59
N ARG A 53 -5.09 2.57 -3.88
CA ARG A 53 -4.02 2.35 -4.86
C ARG A 53 -3.01 1.34 -4.34
N VAL A 54 -2.63 1.45 -3.07
CA VAL A 54 -1.70 0.51 -2.47
C VAL A 54 -2.30 -0.89 -2.43
N ALA A 55 -3.59 -1.01 -2.09
CA ALA A 55 -4.29 -2.30 -2.11
C ALA A 55 -4.26 -2.94 -3.51
N TYR A 56 -4.48 -2.15 -4.53
CA TYR A 56 -4.41 -2.62 -5.92
C TYR A 56 -3.01 -3.14 -6.26
N ASP A 57 -1.98 -2.37 -5.91
CA ASP A 57 -0.59 -2.75 -6.17
C ASP A 57 -0.21 -4.03 -5.41
N LEU A 58 -0.62 -4.15 -4.16
CA LEU A 58 -0.37 -5.36 -3.37
C LEU A 58 -1.06 -6.59 -3.95
N ARG A 59 -2.31 -6.45 -4.41
CA ARG A 59 -3.01 -7.57 -5.06
C ARG A 59 -2.29 -8.02 -6.32
N ARG A 60 -1.73 -7.10 -7.07
CA ARG A 60 -0.99 -7.43 -8.27
C ARG A 60 0.30 -8.20 -7.99
N THR A 61 0.89 -8.03 -6.82
CA THR A 61 2.10 -8.74 -6.43
C THR A 61 1.81 -10.14 -5.87
N GLY A 62 0.54 -10.48 -5.66
CA GLY A 62 0.13 -11.77 -5.13
C GLY A 62 0.30 -11.91 -3.63
N VAL A 63 0.53 -10.83 -2.91
CA VAL A 63 0.58 -10.82 -1.44
C VAL A 63 -0.85 -10.84 -0.92
N GLY A 64 -1.25 -11.94 -0.27
CA GLY A 64 -2.64 -12.17 0.13
C GLY A 64 -3.02 -11.50 1.45
N ILE A 65 -3.19 -12.32 2.48
CA ILE A 65 -3.75 -11.90 3.78
C ILE A 65 -2.93 -10.80 4.44
N GLU A 66 -1.62 -10.85 4.36
CA GLU A 66 -0.73 -9.84 4.93
C GLU A 66 -0.98 -8.46 4.32
N GLY A 67 -1.29 -8.44 3.01
CA GLY A 67 -1.64 -7.20 2.34
C GLY A 67 -2.89 -6.55 2.91
N GLY A 68 -3.87 -7.36 3.34
CA GLY A 68 -5.09 -6.85 3.96
C GLY A 68 -4.83 -6.09 5.25
N ALA A 69 -3.97 -6.61 6.12
CA ALA A 69 -3.61 -5.95 7.37
C ALA A 69 -2.89 -4.62 7.11
N LEU A 70 -1.97 -4.60 6.14
CA LEU A 70 -1.26 -3.38 5.77
C LEU A 70 -2.21 -2.33 5.19
N VAL A 71 -3.19 -2.75 4.40
CA VAL A 71 -4.18 -1.84 3.84
C VAL A 71 -5.03 -1.22 4.94
N ASP A 72 -5.41 -2.00 5.95
CA ASP A 72 -6.18 -1.48 7.09
C ASP A 72 -5.38 -0.42 7.85
N GLU A 73 -4.09 -0.64 8.05
CA GLU A 73 -3.21 0.37 8.66
C GLU A 73 -3.16 1.64 7.82
N LEU A 74 -3.07 1.50 6.50
CA LEU A 74 -3.06 2.65 5.59
C LEU A 74 -4.37 3.41 5.62
N ARG A 75 -5.50 2.71 5.72
CA ARG A 75 -6.81 3.37 5.83
C ARG A 75 -6.92 4.24 7.07
N ALA A 76 -6.32 3.80 8.17
CA ALA A 76 -6.32 4.57 9.40
C ALA A 76 -5.58 5.90 9.26
N THR A 77 -4.64 6.00 8.35
CA THR A 77 -3.84 7.21 8.13
C THR A 77 -4.16 7.94 6.82
N ASP A 78 -5.14 7.46 6.05
CA ASP A 78 -5.47 8.04 4.75
C ASP A 78 -5.76 9.54 4.82
N LEU A 79 -6.49 9.97 5.83
CA LEU A 79 -6.87 11.39 5.98
C LEU A 79 -5.63 12.27 6.11
N GLU A 80 -4.71 11.91 6.98
CA GLU A 80 -3.49 12.67 7.19
C GLU A 80 -2.60 12.67 5.95
N ARG A 81 -2.45 11.52 5.31
CA ARG A 81 -1.64 11.40 4.10
C ARG A 81 -2.25 12.16 2.93
N ALA A 82 -3.57 12.12 2.80
CA ALA A 82 -4.27 12.89 1.77
C ALA A 82 -4.08 14.39 1.98
N ARG A 83 -4.12 14.87 3.22
CA ARG A 83 -3.85 16.27 3.52
C ARG A 83 -2.44 16.67 3.13
N GLU A 84 -1.45 15.85 3.42
CA GLU A 84 -0.07 16.12 3.03
C GLU A 84 0.08 16.18 1.52
N VAL A 85 -0.51 15.23 0.80
CA VAL A 85 -0.47 15.21 -0.66
C VAL A 85 -1.15 16.44 -1.24
N TRP A 86 -2.32 16.80 -0.72
CA TRP A 86 -3.05 17.99 -1.14
C TRP A 86 -2.23 19.25 -0.88
N GLN A 87 -1.64 19.37 0.29
CA GLN A 87 -0.85 20.53 0.68
C GLN A 87 0.35 20.72 -0.23
N ARG A 88 1.03 19.64 -0.58
CA ARG A 88 2.18 19.70 -1.48
C ARG A 88 1.81 20.06 -2.90
N LYS A 89 0.68 19.52 -3.38
CA LYS A 89 0.27 19.70 -4.78
C LYS A 89 -0.43 21.03 -5.01
N PHE A 90 -1.34 21.39 -4.14
CA PHE A 90 -2.19 22.57 -4.32
C PHE A 90 -1.92 23.63 -3.25
N GLY A 91 -2.04 23.27 -2.01
CA GLY A 91 -1.75 24.17 -0.88
C GLY A 91 -2.67 25.38 -0.77
N ALA A 92 -3.72 25.45 -1.57
CA ALA A 92 -4.61 26.59 -1.63
C ALA A 92 -6.06 26.13 -1.81
N VAL A 93 -6.98 26.84 -1.16
CA VAL A 93 -8.41 26.61 -1.30
C VAL A 93 -8.83 26.83 -2.75
N PRO A 94 -9.61 25.93 -3.35
CA PRO A 94 -10.06 26.11 -4.72
C PRO A 94 -10.94 27.37 -4.86
N THR A 95 -10.79 28.07 -5.98
CA THR A 95 -11.49 29.34 -6.21
C THR A 95 -12.93 29.16 -6.66
N ASN A 96 -13.24 27.99 -7.24
CA ASN A 96 -14.58 27.69 -7.75
C ASN A 96 -14.82 26.18 -7.73
N ALA A 97 -16.03 25.76 -8.14
CA ALA A 97 -16.40 24.35 -8.16
C ALA A 97 -15.55 23.52 -9.12
N ASP A 98 -15.15 24.09 -10.27
CA ASP A 98 -14.30 23.39 -11.23
C ASP A 98 -12.92 23.13 -10.66
N ALA A 99 -12.34 24.11 -10.00
CA ALA A 99 -11.04 23.97 -9.35
C ALA A 99 -11.11 22.93 -8.24
N ARG A 100 -12.18 22.92 -7.46
CA ARG A 100 -12.41 21.93 -6.43
C ARG A 100 -12.49 20.53 -7.03
N ALA A 101 -13.27 20.37 -8.07
CA ALA A 101 -13.41 19.08 -8.76
C ALA A 101 -12.06 18.58 -9.27
N LYS A 102 -11.23 19.46 -9.78
CA LYS A 102 -9.88 19.12 -10.24
C LYS A 102 -9.02 18.59 -9.10
N GLN A 103 -9.04 19.28 -7.96
CA GLN A 103 -8.30 18.85 -6.77
C GLN A 103 -8.79 17.48 -6.28
N MET A 104 -10.10 17.29 -6.26
CA MET A 104 -10.70 16.02 -5.85
C MET A 104 -10.31 14.88 -6.79
N ARG A 105 -10.36 15.11 -8.10
CA ARG A 105 -9.96 14.11 -9.10
C ARG A 105 -8.49 13.73 -8.94
N PHE A 106 -7.64 14.68 -8.60
CA PHE A 106 -6.23 14.39 -8.36
C PHE A 106 -6.07 13.40 -7.21
N LEU A 107 -6.73 13.66 -6.08
CA LEU A 107 -6.66 12.75 -4.93
C LEU A 107 -7.28 11.39 -5.23
N LEU A 108 -8.36 11.37 -6.01
CA LEU A 108 -8.98 10.12 -6.43
C LEU A 108 -8.00 9.29 -7.28
N SER A 109 -7.28 9.94 -8.19
CA SER A 109 -6.27 9.26 -9.02
C SER A 109 -5.12 8.70 -8.20
N ARG A 110 -4.85 9.30 -7.04
CA ARG A 110 -3.85 8.79 -6.11
C ARG A 110 -4.36 7.63 -5.27
N GLY A 111 -5.64 7.29 -5.35
CA GLY A 111 -6.23 6.14 -4.69
C GLY A 111 -6.75 6.39 -3.29
N PHE A 112 -7.04 7.64 -2.93
CA PHE A 112 -7.66 7.94 -1.65
C PHE A 112 -9.18 7.67 -1.71
N PRO A 113 -9.77 7.21 -0.58
CA PRO A 113 -11.22 7.01 -0.53
C PRO A 113 -11.98 8.32 -0.69
N THR A 114 -13.18 8.24 -1.24
CA THR A 114 -14.01 9.42 -1.54
C THR A 114 -14.34 10.23 -0.29
N ASP A 115 -14.68 9.56 0.81
CA ASP A 115 -14.98 10.23 2.08
C ASP A 115 -13.80 11.03 2.61
N VAL A 116 -12.59 10.51 2.45
CA VAL A 116 -11.36 11.20 2.82
C VAL A 116 -11.16 12.43 1.94
N ILE A 117 -11.39 12.28 0.64
CA ILE A 117 -11.23 13.38 -0.32
C ILE A 117 -12.16 14.54 0.03
N TYR A 118 -13.42 14.26 0.32
CA TYR A 118 -14.38 15.30 0.71
C TYR A 118 -13.97 16.04 1.99
N ARG A 119 -13.28 15.36 2.89
CA ARG A 119 -12.82 15.98 4.14
C ARG A 119 -11.55 16.81 3.95
N VAL A 120 -10.72 16.45 2.97
CA VAL A 120 -9.43 17.12 2.73
C VAL A 120 -9.58 18.37 1.86
N VAL A 121 -10.36 18.28 0.78
CA VAL A 121 -10.48 19.39 -0.18
C VAL A 121 -11.52 20.38 0.32
N PRO A 122 -11.11 21.63 0.62
CA PRO A 122 -12.05 22.64 1.11
C PRO A 122 -13.07 23.03 0.05
N ARG A 123 -14.21 23.53 0.51
CA ARG A 123 -15.18 24.13 -0.41
C ARG A 123 -14.68 25.50 -0.89
N PRO A 124 -15.05 25.92 -2.11
CA PRO A 124 -14.68 27.22 -2.59
C PRO A 124 -15.12 28.33 -1.62
N GLY A 125 -14.22 29.25 -1.34
CA GLY A 125 -14.51 30.32 -0.40
C GLY A 125 -14.27 29.98 1.07
N SER A 126 -13.91 28.74 1.40
CA SER A 126 -13.57 28.36 2.76
C SER A 126 -12.21 28.95 3.16
N ARG A 127 -12.02 29.15 4.46
CA ARG A 127 -10.72 29.55 4.98
C ARG A 127 -9.88 28.31 5.23
N GLN A 128 -8.59 28.40 4.97
CA GLN A 128 -7.66 27.28 5.17
C GLN A 128 -7.52 26.87 6.64
N ASP A 129 -7.72 27.80 7.53
CA ASP A 129 -7.59 27.59 8.98
C ASP A 129 -8.88 27.15 9.65
N ASP A 130 -9.93 26.93 8.88
CA ASP A 130 -11.26 26.51 9.37
C ASP A 130 -11.42 24.98 9.36
N ASP A 131 -10.40 24.24 9.64
CA ASP A 131 -10.49 22.77 9.64
C ASP A 131 -11.16 22.23 10.89
#